data_403ffb8b45183047591199facd33c8a9
#
_entry.id   403ffb8b45183047591199facd33c8a9
#
_cell.length_a   1.000
_cell.length_b   1.000
_cell.length_c   1.000
_cell.angle_alpha   90.00
_cell.angle_beta   90.00
_cell.angle_gamma   90.00
#
_symmetry.space_group_name_H-M   'P 1'
#
loop_
_entity.id
_entity.type
_entity.pdbx_description
1 polymer ?
#
loop_
_entity_poly.entity_id
_entity_poly.type
_entity_poly.pdbx_seq_one_letter_code
_entity_poly.pdbx_strand_id
1 'polypeptide(L)'
;MKKKNKTIKKKKIIQKPSEAEAMKAVRTLITFAGENPDREGLLDTPKRVVKAYKDWFSGYDLDPKDYLGTTFSETGGYDEIVMLKDVRIESHCEHHIAPFIGTAHIAYLPNKRVVGISKLARVANIFDKRMQVQEKLTAQIANCLQDVLKPRGVAVVIEAQHECMTTRGVHEPGISMVTSQLLGKFRTDASTRSEFFSMIGQGILKKA
;
A
#
# COMPACT_ATOMS: atom_id res chain seq x y z
N MET A 1 -1.46 -44.05 2.04
CA MET A 1 -1.78 -42.64 1.85
C MET A 1 -1.80 -41.94 3.22
N LYS A 2 -0.78 -41.14 3.58
CA LYS A 2 -0.72 -40.43 4.85
C LYS A 2 -1.38 -39.03 4.67
N LYS A 3 -2.53 -38.82 5.33
CA LYS A 3 -3.20 -37.50 5.38
C LYS A 3 -2.29 -36.53 6.16
N LYS A 4 -1.74 -35.51 5.48
CA LYS A 4 -1.07 -34.39 6.13
C LYS A 4 -2.11 -33.51 6.81
N ASN A 5 -2.20 -33.60 8.15
CA ASN A 5 -2.95 -32.64 8.96
C ASN A 5 -2.34 -31.24 8.79
N LYS A 6 -3.01 -30.34 8.07
CA LYS A 6 -2.68 -28.90 8.07
C LYS A 6 -3.11 -28.33 9.42
N THR A 7 -2.16 -28.14 10.32
CA THR A 7 -2.35 -27.42 11.57
C THR A 7 -2.63 -25.95 11.22
N ILE A 8 -3.87 -25.53 11.37
CA ILE A 8 -4.26 -24.12 11.23
C ILE A 8 -3.62 -23.37 12.41
N LYS A 9 -2.55 -22.61 12.17
CA LYS A 9 -1.96 -21.73 13.17
C LYS A 9 -3.03 -20.69 13.55
N LYS A 10 -3.58 -20.78 14.77
CA LYS A 10 -4.46 -19.75 15.34
C LYS A 10 -3.72 -18.41 15.28
N LYS A 11 -4.32 -17.40 14.63
CA LYS A 11 -3.81 -16.03 14.59
C LYS A 11 -3.71 -15.53 16.04
N LYS A 12 -2.49 -15.25 16.51
CA LYS A 12 -2.25 -14.74 17.86
C LYS A 12 -2.94 -13.36 17.93
N ILE A 13 -3.98 -13.22 18.78
CA ILE A 13 -4.64 -11.93 18.98
C ILE A 13 -3.60 -11.02 19.63
N ILE A 14 -3.22 -9.94 18.93
CA ILE A 14 -2.33 -8.91 19.47
C ILE A 14 -3.19 -8.01 20.34
N GLN A 15 -2.90 -7.99 21.64
CA GLN A 15 -3.54 -7.05 22.55
C GLN A 15 -2.94 -5.66 22.30
N LYS A 16 -3.77 -4.72 21.84
CA LYS A 16 -3.33 -3.33 21.65
C LYS A 16 -3.08 -2.68 23.01
N PRO A 17 -1.94 -2.00 23.22
CA PRO A 17 -1.70 -1.24 24.43
C PRO A 17 -2.65 -0.03 24.52
N SER A 18 -2.81 0.53 25.71
CA SER A 18 -3.53 1.77 25.92
C SER A 18 -2.82 2.97 25.29
N GLU A 19 -3.55 4.04 25.02
CA GLU A 19 -2.94 5.30 24.53
C GLU A 19 -1.95 5.88 25.54
N ALA A 20 -2.19 5.72 26.85
CA ALA A 20 -1.26 6.17 27.88
C ALA A 20 0.07 5.41 27.83
N GLU A 21 0.06 4.10 27.61
CA GLU A 21 1.27 3.31 27.41
C GLU A 21 2.00 3.70 26.13
N ALA A 22 1.28 3.95 25.03
CA ALA A 22 1.86 4.41 23.77
C ALA A 22 2.50 5.80 23.93
N MET A 23 1.85 6.75 24.62
CA MET A 23 2.43 8.06 24.93
C MET A 23 3.68 7.95 25.78
N LYS A 24 3.71 7.05 26.78
CA LYS A 24 4.90 6.78 27.57
C LYS A 24 6.07 6.26 26.72
N ALA A 25 5.81 5.39 25.76
CA ALA A 25 6.83 4.90 24.83
C ALA A 25 7.40 6.03 23.98
N VAL A 26 6.57 6.96 23.49
CA VAL A 26 7.03 8.14 22.74
C VAL A 26 7.92 9.02 23.62
N ARG A 27 7.58 9.29 24.87
CA ARG A 27 8.43 10.03 25.81
C ARG A 27 9.80 9.35 25.98
N THR A 28 9.81 8.02 26.12
CA THR A 28 11.05 7.25 26.22
C THR A 28 11.93 7.44 24.96
N LEU A 29 11.33 7.42 23.76
CA LEU A 29 12.08 7.65 22.51
C LEU A 29 12.62 9.07 22.40
N ILE A 30 11.88 10.09 22.84
CA ILE A 30 12.35 11.48 22.89
C ILE A 30 13.59 11.59 23.80
N THR A 31 13.54 10.99 25.00
CA THR A 31 14.67 10.97 25.93
C THR A 31 15.85 10.19 25.36
N PHE A 32 15.60 9.04 24.71
CA PHE A 32 16.64 8.24 24.06
C PHE A 32 17.34 9.01 22.94
N ALA A 33 16.62 9.87 22.22
CA ALA A 33 17.19 10.76 21.21
C ALA A 33 18.07 11.90 21.81
N GLY A 34 18.12 12.04 23.15
CA GLY A 34 18.90 13.05 23.84
C GLY A 34 18.16 14.35 24.15
N GLU A 35 16.83 14.36 23.97
CA GLU A 35 16.02 15.57 24.19
C GLU A 35 15.22 15.50 25.49
N ASN A 36 14.91 16.67 26.08
CA ASN A 36 14.08 16.78 27.27
C ASN A 36 12.58 16.75 26.90
N PRO A 37 11.83 15.68 27.23
CA PRO A 37 10.42 15.57 26.90
C PRO A 37 9.52 16.54 27.68
N ASP A 38 10.04 17.23 28.70
CA ASP A 38 9.29 18.16 29.57
C ASP A 38 9.42 19.62 29.13
N ARG A 39 10.26 19.93 28.12
CA ARG A 39 10.29 21.27 27.57
C ARG A 39 9.00 21.63 26.84
N GLU A 40 8.62 22.90 26.85
CA GLU A 40 7.35 23.43 26.35
C GLU A 40 6.96 22.89 24.97
N GLY A 41 7.88 22.90 24.01
CA GLY A 41 7.62 22.44 22.63
C GLY A 41 7.35 20.93 22.48
N LEU A 42 7.64 20.10 23.50
CA LEU A 42 7.50 18.64 23.47
C LEU A 42 6.41 18.09 24.38
N LEU A 43 5.78 18.92 25.24
CA LEU A 43 4.74 18.46 26.16
C LEU A 43 3.60 17.70 25.47
N ASP A 44 3.13 18.21 24.34
CA ASP A 44 2.05 17.60 23.57
C ASP A 44 2.52 16.56 22.52
N THR A 45 3.82 16.44 22.29
CA THR A 45 4.37 15.55 21.23
C THR A 45 3.92 14.11 21.39
N PRO A 46 3.93 13.49 22.57
CA PRO A 46 3.46 12.12 22.75
C PRO A 46 2.01 11.92 22.27
N LYS A 47 1.13 12.84 22.62
CA LYS A 47 -0.28 12.81 22.17
C LYS A 47 -0.42 12.98 20.68
N ARG A 48 0.34 13.90 20.07
CA ARG A 48 0.33 14.15 18.63
C ARG A 48 0.83 12.93 17.84
N VAL A 49 1.91 12.29 18.30
CA VAL A 49 2.46 11.08 17.68
C VAL A 49 1.46 9.93 17.76
N VAL A 50 0.85 9.67 18.91
CA VAL A 50 -0.17 8.61 19.06
C VAL A 50 -1.38 8.86 18.14
N LYS A 51 -1.81 10.12 17.99
CA LYS A 51 -2.86 10.48 17.04
C LYS A 51 -2.42 10.21 15.59
N ALA A 52 -1.22 10.62 15.20
CA ALA A 52 -0.68 10.37 13.87
C ALA A 52 -0.58 8.88 13.55
N TYR A 53 -0.20 8.04 14.52
CA TYR A 53 -0.16 6.59 14.36
C TYR A 53 -1.53 5.99 14.03
N LYS A 54 -2.62 6.53 14.59
CA LYS A 54 -3.97 6.09 14.25
C LYS A 54 -4.32 6.37 12.79
N ASP A 55 -3.87 7.51 12.27
CA ASP A 55 -4.09 7.89 10.87
C ASP A 55 -3.20 7.06 9.94
N TRP A 56 -1.90 6.97 10.22
CA TRP A 56 -0.92 6.26 9.40
C TRP A 56 -1.16 4.76 9.32
N PHE A 57 -1.71 4.15 10.37
CA PHE A 57 -1.91 2.70 10.48
C PHE A 57 -3.37 2.29 10.53
N SER A 58 -4.29 3.17 10.08
CA SER A 58 -5.73 2.91 10.04
C SER A 58 -6.13 1.71 9.18
N GLY A 59 -5.30 1.34 8.21
CA GLY A 59 -5.55 0.21 7.33
C GLY A 59 -5.55 -1.17 8.01
N TYR A 60 -5.03 -1.27 9.24
CA TYR A 60 -5.11 -2.53 9.99
C TYR A 60 -6.53 -2.86 10.49
N ASP A 61 -7.37 -1.86 10.65
CA ASP A 61 -8.74 -2.01 11.14
C ASP A 61 -9.77 -2.21 10.00
N LEU A 62 -9.30 -2.27 8.72
CA LEU A 62 -10.14 -2.37 7.53
C LEU A 62 -9.83 -3.64 6.72
N ASP A 63 -10.88 -4.27 6.16
CA ASP A 63 -10.71 -5.32 5.14
C ASP A 63 -10.87 -4.70 3.74
N PRO A 64 -9.81 -4.70 2.91
CA PRO A 64 -9.88 -4.13 1.56
C PRO A 64 -10.90 -4.84 0.65
N LYS A 65 -11.26 -6.10 0.93
CA LYS A 65 -12.25 -6.86 0.16
C LYS A 65 -13.65 -6.29 0.27
N ASP A 66 -14.00 -5.70 1.42
CA ASP A 66 -15.31 -5.10 1.65
C ASP A 66 -15.60 -3.93 0.71
N TYR A 67 -14.55 -3.29 0.21
CA TYR A 67 -14.66 -2.14 -0.70
C TYR A 67 -14.83 -2.52 -2.17
N LEU A 68 -14.60 -3.78 -2.55
CA LEU A 68 -14.69 -4.25 -3.93
C LEU A 68 -16.04 -4.91 -4.27
N GLY A 69 -16.96 -5.04 -3.30
CA GLY A 69 -18.22 -5.77 -3.47
C GLY A 69 -19.19 -5.17 -4.48
N THR A 70 -19.12 -3.85 -4.72
CA THR A 70 -20.02 -3.19 -5.69
C THR A 70 -19.37 -3.15 -7.08
N THR A 71 -19.94 -3.90 -8.01
CA THR A 71 -19.49 -3.98 -9.40
C THR A 71 -20.66 -3.75 -10.35
N PHE A 72 -20.36 -3.30 -11.57
CA PHE A 72 -21.34 -2.99 -12.61
C PHE A 72 -21.18 -3.94 -13.79
N SER A 73 -22.29 -4.41 -14.36
CA SER A 73 -22.32 -5.26 -15.57
C SER A 73 -22.64 -4.49 -16.85
N GLU A 74 -23.22 -3.30 -16.71
CA GLU A 74 -23.58 -2.43 -17.84
C GLU A 74 -22.35 -1.68 -18.35
N THR A 75 -21.50 -2.37 -19.11
CA THR A 75 -20.21 -1.82 -19.61
C THR A 75 -20.24 -1.51 -21.10
N GLY A 76 -21.39 -1.75 -21.78
CA GLY A 76 -21.49 -1.60 -23.23
C GLY A 76 -20.54 -2.52 -24.02
N GLY A 77 -20.11 -3.63 -23.41
CA GLY A 77 -19.13 -4.53 -24.02
C GLY A 77 -17.69 -4.13 -23.85
N TYR A 78 -17.40 -3.12 -23.01
CA TYR A 78 -16.02 -2.68 -22.75
C TYR A 78 -15.18 -3.82 -22.12
N ASP A 79 -14.11 -4.20 -22.79
CA ASP A 79 -13.22 -5.31 -22.41
C ASP A 79 -11.73 -4.98 -22.47
N GLU A 80 -11.40 -3.69 -22.63
CA GLU A 80 -10.07 -3.14 -22.69
C GLU A 80 -9.49 -2.84 -21.29
N ILE A 81 -8.26 -2.33 -21.23
CA ILE A 81 -7.59 -1.98 -19.97
C ILE A 81 -8.32 -0.82 -19.26
N VAL A 82 -8.71 -1.06 -18.02
CA VAL A 82 -9.14 -0.01 -17.10
C VAL A 82 -7.97 0.31 -16.18
N MET A 83 -7.46 1.56 -16.22
CA MET A 83 -6.31 1.97 -15.43
C MET A 83 -6.59 3.24 -14.61
N LEU A 84 -6.19 3.20 -13.34
CA LEU A 84 -6.08 4.36 -12.49
C LEU A 84 -4.61 4.72 -12.33
N LYS A 85 -4.24 5.93 -12.74
CA LYS A 85 -2.87 6.44 -12.72
C LYS A 85 -2.63 7.36 -11.54
N ASP A 86 -1.36 7.46 -11.14
CA ASP A 86 -0.87 8.42 -10.15
C ASP A 86 -1.62 8.38 -8.82
N VAL A 87 -2.06 7.18 -8.40
CA VAL A 87 -2.66 6.98 -7.08
C VAL A 87 -1.59 7.23 -6.03
N ARG A 88 -1.82 8.23 -5.16
CA ARG A 88 -0.87 8.55 -4.10
C ARG A 88 -0.69 7.37 -3.15
N ILE A 89 0.55 7.07 -2.81
CA ILE A 89 0.98 6.09 -1.82
C ILE A 89 1.71 6.81 -0.69
N GLU A 90 1.26 6.59 0.53
CA GLU A 90 1.89 7.09 1.76
C GLU A 90 1.92 5.96 2.78
N SER A 91 3.05 5.27 2.86
CA SER A 91 3.21 4.12 3.73
C SER A 91 4.45 4.24 4.62
N HIS A 92 4.64 3.27 5.52
CA HIS A 92 5.76 3.24 6.45
C HIS A 92 6.52 1.93 6.31
N CYS A 93 7.83 2.05 6.11
CA CYS A 93 8.74 0.92 6.03
C CYS A 93 8.71 0.10 7.34
N GLU A 94 8.42 -1.20 7.26
CA GLU A 94 8.32 -2.05 8.46
C GLU A 94 9.65 -2.23 9.20
N HIS A 95 10.80 -1.93 8.55
CA HIS A 95 12.11 -2.05 9.17
C HIS A 95 12.48 -0.87 10.07
N HIS A 96 12.01 0.35 9.74
CA HIS A 96 12.45 1.59 10.42
C HIS A 96 11.30 2.49 10.87
N ILE A 97 10.05 2.15 10.50
CA ILE A 97 8.86 3.02 10.69
C ILE A 97 9.05 4.40 10.02
N ALA A 98 9.99 4.51 9.10
CA ALA A 98 10.18 5.69 8.29
C ALA A 98 9.20 5.69 7.11
N PRO A 99 8.65 6.85 6.69
CA PRO A 99 7.73 6.89 5.59
C PRO A 99 8.40 6.54 4.25
N PHE A 100 7.62 5.99 3.33
CA PHE A 100 7.91 6.03 1.91
C PHE A 100 6.70 6.56 1.16
N ILE A 101 6.98 7.47 0.23
CA ILE A 101 5.95 8.26 -0.45
C ILE A 101 6.17 8.15 -1.95
N GLY A 102 5.07 7.96 -2.67
CA GLY A 102 5.15 7.81 -4.12
C GLY A 102 3.80 7.70 -4.79
N THR A 103 3.78 7.02 -5.91
CA THR A 103 2.58 6.80 -6.72
C THR A 103 2.42 5.35 -7.13
N ALA A 104 1.18 4.93 -7.30
CA ALA A 104 0.82 3.65 -7.87
C ALA A 104 0.03 3.82 -9.18
N HIS A 105 0.32 2.96 -10.14
CA HIS A 105 -0.51 2.76 -11.33
C HIS A 105 -1.18 1.40 -11.19
N ILE A 106 -2.52 1.38 -11.19
CA ILE A 106 -3.33 0.20 -10.92
C ILE A 106 -4.22 -0.06 -12.11
N ALA A 107 -4.07 -1.20 -12.76
CA ALA A 107 -4.88 -1.57 -13.91
C ALA A 107 -5.46 -2.96 -13.75
N TYR A 108 -6.62 -3.19 -14.37
CA TYR A 108 -7.18 -4.50 -14.57
C TYR A 108 -7.83 -4.62 -15.95
N LEU A 109 -7.91 -5.83 -16.44
CA LEU A 109 -8.59 -6.16 -17.69
C LEU A 109 -9.93 -6.82 -17.32
N PRO A 110 -11.08 -6.15 -17.52
CA PRO A 110 -12.38 -6.67 -17.12
C PRO A 110 -12.69 -8.05 -17.73
N ASN A 111 -13.44 -8.86 -17.03
CA ASN A 111 -14.02 -10.09 -17.61
C ASN A 111 -15.48 -9.85 -18.02
N LYS A 112 -16.37 -9.59 -17.08
CA LYS A 112 -17.81 -9.32 -17.34
C LYS A 112 -18.32 -8.12 -16.55
N ARG A 113 -17.54 -7.65 -15.59
CA ARG A 113 -17.95 -6.61 -14.66
C ARG A 113 -16.80 -5.61 -14.45
N VAL A 114 -17.15 -4.36 -14.26
CA VAL A 114 -16.23 -3.31 -13.86
C VAL A 114 -16.52 -2.87 -12.43
N VAL A 115 -15.48 -2.37 -11.77
CA VAL A 115 -15.58 -1.79 -10.43
C VAL A 115 -15.46 -0.27 -10.52
N GLY A 116 -16.13 0.46 -9.63
CA GLY A 116 -15.98 1.91 -9.57
C GLY A 116 -14.52 2.30 -9.30
N ILE A 117 -14.00 3.25 -10.06
CA ILE A 117 -12.59 3.66 -10.02
C ILE A 117 -12.11 4.07 -8.62
N SER A 118 -12.96 4.73 -7.82
CA SER A 118 -12.65 5.08 -6.43
C SER A 118 -12.35 3.88 -5.53
N LYS A 119 -12.84 2.69 -5.88
CA LYS A 119 -12.60 1.47 -5.11
C LYS A 119 -11.16 0.99 -5.24
N LEU A 120 -10.55 1.16 -6.44
CA LEU A 120 -9.14 0.82 -6.66
C LEU A 120 -8.23 1.67 -5.76
N ALA A 121 -8.46 2.98 -5.73
CA ALA A 121 -7.71 3.88 -4.86
C ALA A 121 -7.89 3.53 -3.38
N ARG A 122 -9.13 3.22 -2.94
CA ARG A 122 -9.40 2.85 -1.54
C ARG A 122 -8.70 1.56 -1.14
N VAL A 123 -8.66 0.55 -2.01
CA VAL A 123 -7.93 -0.70 -1.74
C VAL A 123 -6.44 -0.41 -1.57
N ALA A 124 -5.84 0.41 -2.44
CA ALA A 124 -4.45 0.82 -2.29
C ALA A 124 -4.23 1.52 -0.94
N ASN A 125 -5.08 2.50 -0.60
CA ASN A 125 -4.98 3.27 0.65
C ASN A 125 -5.20 2.42 1.92
N ILE A 126 -5.96 1.33 1.86
CA ILE A 126 -6.10 0.42 3.00
C ILE A 126 -4.82 -0.40 3.20
N PHE A 127 -4.15 -0.78 2.12
CA PHE A 127 -2.90 -1.53 2.23
C PHE A 127 -1.71 -0.63 2.56
N ASP A 128 -1.65 0.61 2.04
CA ASP A 128 -0.54 1.52 2.31
C ASP A 128 -0.57 2.07 3.74
N LYS A 129 -1.74 2.22 4.37
CA LYS A 129 -1.90 2.60 5.79
C LYS A 129 -1.56 1.46 6.76
N ARG A 130 -0.46 0.75 6.48
CA ARG A 130 0.11 -0.33 7.30
C ARG A 130 1.64 -0.22 7.29
N MET A 131 2.30 -0.94 8.20
CA MET A 131 3.75 -1.17 8.08
C MET A 131 4.01 -2.12 6.91
N GLN A 132 4.83 -1.72 5.94
CA GLN A 132 5.00 -2.42 4.67
C GLN A 132 6.47 -2.54 4.25
N VAL A 133 6.73 -3.52 3.39
CA VAL A 133 7.77 -3.44 2.36
C VAL A 133 7.07 -3.22 1.02
N GLN A 134 7.66 -2.44 0.14
CA GLN A 134 7.00 -2.00 -1.09
C GLN A 134 6.60 -3.17 -1.99
N GLU A 135 7.40 -4.21 -2.06
CA GLU A 135 7.13 -5.44 -2.84
C GLU A 135 5.87 -6.15 -2.33
N LYS A 136 5.73 -6.26 -1.00
CA LYS A 136 4.55 -6.86 -0.37
C LYS A 136 3.30 -6.01 -0.59
N LEU A 137 3.41 -4.68 -0.48
CA LEU A 137 2.31 -3.75 -0.77
C LEU A 137 1.80 -3.92 -2.20
N THR A 138 2.73 -3.91 -3.18
CA THR A 138 2.43 -4.10 -4.61
C THR A 138 1.70 -5.41 -4.86
N ALA A 139 2.22 -6.50 -4.29
CA ALA A 139 1.62 -7.82 -4.43
C ALA A 139 0.25 -7.94 -3.74
N GLN A 140 0.07 -7.33 -2.55
CA GLN A 140 -1.20 -7.36 -1.83
C GLN A 140 -2.31 -6.64 -2.59
N ILE A 141 -2.03 -5.47 -3.18
CA ILE A 141 -3.00 -4.74 -4.00
C ILE A 141 -3.41 -5.60 -5.21
N ALA A 142 -2.43 -6.10 -5.97
CA ALA A 142 -2.70 -6.88 -7.17
C ALA A 142 -3.48 -8.17 -6.88
N ASN A 143 -3.07 -8.93 -5.86
CA ASN A 143 -3.73 -10.17 -5.49
C ASN A 143 -5.15 -9.93 -4.96
N CYS A 144 -5.38 -8.88 -4.17
CA CYS A 144 -6.70 -8.52 -3.68
C CYS A 144 -7.67 -8.25 -4.84
N LEU A 145 -7.25 -7.47 -5.83
CA LEU A 145 -8.05 -7.19 -7.03
C LEU A 145 -8.30 -8.46 -7.84
N GLN A 146 -7.27 -9.29 -8.04
CA GLN A 146 -7.40 -10.57 -8.77
C GLN A 146 -8.36 -11.53 -8.09
N ASP A 147 -8.28 -11.63 -6.76
CA ASP A 147 -9.09 -12.57 -5.99
C ASP A 147 -10.56 -12.18 -5.92
N VAL A 148 -10.86 -10.89 -5.79
CA VAL A 148 -12.24 -10.41 -5.59
C VAL A 148 -12.94 -10.16 -6.92
N LEU A 149 -12.29 -9.46 -7.87
CA LEU A 149 -12.92 -9.09 -9.14
C LEU A 149 -12.87 -10.21 -10.19
N LYS A 150 -11.94 -11.17 -10.04
CA LYS A 150 -11.73 -12.24 -11.04
C LYS A 150 -11.58 -11.72 -12.47
N PRO A 151 -10.78 -10.66 -12.71
CA PRO A 151 -10.59 -10.10 -14.03
C PRO A 151 -9.71 -11.02 -14.89
N ARG A 152 -9.59 -10.74 -16.20
CA ARG A 152 -8.66 -11.45 -17.09
C ARG A 152 -7.19 -11.20 -16.72
N GLY A 153 -6.88 -10.12 -15.99
CA GLY A 153 -5.56 -9.79 -15.48
C GLY A 153 -5.58 -8.54 -14.62
N VAL A 154 -4.52 -8.38 -13.83
CA VAL A 154 -4.25 -7.20 -12.99
C VAL A 154 -2.80 -6.79 -13.18
N ALA A 155 -2.55 -5.49 -13.19
CA ALA A 155 -1.21 -4.91 -13.17
C ALA A 155 -1.15 -3.80 -12.12
N VAL A 156 -0.13 -3.84 -11.28
CA VAL A 156 0.18 -2.81 -10.30
C VAL A 156 1.65 -2.46 -10.40
N VAL A 157 1.95 -1.17 -10.53
CA VAL A 157 3.31 -0.62 -10.46
C VAL A 157 3.30 0.45 -9.39
N ILE A 158 4.28 0.41 -8.49
CA ILE A 158 4.50 1.44 -7.47
C ILE A 158 5.90 2.00 -7.65
N GLU A 159 6.02 3.31 -7.68
CA GLU A 159 7.26 4.04 -7.60
C GLU A 159 7.23 4.94 -6.36
N ALA A 160 8.21 4.80 -5.46
CA ALA A 160 8.26 5.56 -4.23
C ALA A 160 9.69 5.86 -3.76
N GLN A 161 9.85 6.98 -3.05
CA GLN A 161 11.07 7.35 -2.35
C GLN A 161 10.97 6.91 -0.89
N HIS A 162 12.05 6.35 -0.37
CA HIS A 162 12.11 5.79 0.98
C HIS A 162 12.94 6.67 1.91
N GLU A 163 12.31 7.30 2.90
CA GLU A 163 13.01 8.16 3.86
C GLU A 163 14.02 7.39 4.74
N CYS A 164 13.87 6.09 4.87
CA CYS A 164 14.88 5.27 5.54
C CYS A 164 16.19 5.14 4.73
N MET A 165 16.21 5.53 3.47
CA MET A 165 17.41 5.59 2.62
C MET A 165 17.93 7.02 2.44
N THR A 166 17.04 8.03 2.46
CA THR A 166 17.41 9.43 2.25
C THR A 166 17.91 10.09 3.53
N THR A 167 17.20 9.92 4.64
CA THR A 167 17.48 10.64 5.90
C THR A 167 18.46 9.93 6.83
N ARG A 168 18.79 8.69 6.55
CA ARG A 168 19.73 7.85 7.31
C ARG A 168 20.27 6.73 6.42
N GLY A 169 21.20 5.91 6.95
CA GLY A 169 21.79 4.76 6.26
C GLY A 169 22.67 5.19 5.10
N VAL A 170 22.27 4.93 3.88
CA VAL A 170 23.05 5.22 2.67
C VAL A 170 23.04 6.69 2.26
N HIS A 171 22.12 7.51 2.80
CA HIS A 171 21.99 8.96 2.52
C HIS A 171 21.90 9.31 1.02
N GLU A 172 21.09 8.57 0.27
CA GLU A 172 20.91 8.79 -1.16
C GLU A 172 19.57 9.51 -1.44
N PRO A 173 19.56 10.84 -1.54
CA PRO A 173 18.37 11.60 -1.91
C PRO A 173 18.04 11.41 -3.40
N GLY A 174 16.75 11.42 -3.74
CA GLY A 174 16.28 11.38 -5.12
C GLY A 174 16.24 9.98 -5.75
N ILE A 175 16.64 8.93 -5.03
CA ILE A 175 16.46 7.55 -5.52
C ILE A 175 15.02 7.12 -5.30
N SER A 176 14.36 6.64 -6.36
CA SER A 176 13.08 5.97 -6.28
C SER A 176 13.23 4.46 -6.45
N MET A 177 12.40 3.72 -5.74
CA MET A 177 12.25 2.27 -5.91
C MET A 177 11.01 1.98 -6.74
N VAL A 178 11.15 1.16 -7.79
CA VAL A 178 10.03 0.72 -8.62
C VAL A 178 9.77 -0.76 -8.37
N THR A 179 8.52 -1.10 -8.07
CA THR A 179 8.05 -2.48 -7.94
C THR A 179 6.85 -2.72 -8.84
N SER A 180 6.73 -3.94 -9.38
CA SER A 180 5.62 -4.31 -10.24
C SER A 180 5.08 -5.69 -9.93
N GLN A 181 3.74 -5.86 -10.04
CA GLN A 181 3.07 -7.14 -9.98
C GLN A 181 2.10 -7.25 -11.15
N LEU A 182 2.35 -8.21 -12.02
CA LEU A 182 1.55 -8.50 -13.20
C LEU A 182 0.91 -9.88 -13.06
N LEU A 183 -0.41 -9.96 -13.24
CA LEU A 183 -1.20 -11.19 -13.13
C LEU A 183 -2.06 -11.41 -14.38
N GLY A 184 -2.40 -12.68 -14.66
CA GLY A 184 -3.24 -13.06 -15.79
C GLY A 184 -2.67 -12.56 -17.13
N LYS A 185 -3.48 -11.92 -17.97
CA LYS A 185 -3.11 -11.45 -19.31
C LYS A 185 -1.93 -10.48 -19.30
N PHE A 186 -1.81 -9.59 -18.31
CA PHE A 186 -0.64 -8.70 -18.22
C PHE A 186 0.68 -9.47 -18.08
N ARG A 187 0.65 -10.64 -17.48
CA ARG A 187 1.85 -11.49 -17.33
C ARG A 187 2.10 -12.36 -18.56
N THR A 188 1.06 -12.95 -19.14
CA THR A 188 1.18 -13.98 -20.18
C THR A 188 1.19 -13.44 -21.59
N ASP A 189 0.64 -12.23 -21.83
CA ASP A 189 0.53 -11.59 -23.15
C ASP A 189 1.46 -10.38 -23.23
N ALA A 190 2.39 -10.40 -24.17
CA ALA A 190 3.38 -9.34 -24.35
C ALA A 190 2.78 -8.03 -24.88
N SER A 191 1.73 -8.11 -25.73
CA SER A 191 1.04 -6.95 -26.28
C SER A 191 0.30 -6.18 -25.20
N THR A 192 -0.53 -6.86 -24.42
CA THR A 192 -1.26 -6.28 -23.26
C THR A 192 -0.29 -5.64 -22.25
N ARG A 193 0.83 -6.29 -22.00
CA ARG A 193 1.86 -5.75 -21.11
C ARG A 193 2.52 -4.49 -21.69
N SER A 194 2.85 -4.48 -22.97
CA SER A 194 3.45 -3.32 -23.66
C SER A 194 2.50 -2.13 -23.68
N GLU A 195 1.23 -2.36 -23.96
CA GLU A 195 0.18 -1.34 -23.91
C GLU A 195 0.09 -0.70 -22.52
N PHE A 196 0.03 -1.51 -21.46
CA PHE A 196 -0.01 -1.03 -20.08
C PHE A 196 1.19 -0.13 -19.75
N PHE A 197 2.42 -0.54 -20.08
CA PHE A 197 3.60 0.27 -19.81
C PHE A 197 3.65 1.54 -20.68
N SER A 198 3.16 1.51 -21.91
CA SER A 198 3.01 2.71 -22.75
C SER A 198 2.05 3.72 -22.14
N MET A 199 0.94 3.26 -21.57
CA MET A 199 -0.02 4.11 -20.86
C MET A 199 0.60 4.78 -19.62
N ILE A 200 1.48 4.10 -18.89
CA ILE A 200 2.25 4.67 -17.77
C ILE A 200 3.25 5.70 -18.28
N GLY A 201 4.09 5.34 -19.27
CA GLY A 201 5.20 6.15 -19.75
C GLY A 201 4.80 7.52 -20.32
N GLN A 202 3.60 7.67 -20.84
CA GLN A 202 3.06 8.97 -21.27
C GLN A 202 2.89 10.00 -20.13
N GLY A 203 2.95 9.58 -18.88
CA GLY A 203 2.87 10.45 -17.69
C GLY A 203 4.24 10.86 -17.12
N ILE A 204 5.25 10.02 -17.26
CA ILE A 204 6.59 10.24 -16.67
C ILE A 204 7.32 11.40 -17.40
N LEU A 205 7.09 11.59 -18.71
CA LEU A 205 7.69 12.67 -19.50
C LEU A 205 7.12 14.07 -19.23
N LYS A 206 6.08 14.23 -18.43
CA LYS A 206 5.43 15.52 -18.10
C LYS A 206 5.83 16.13 -16.76
N LYS A 207 6.69 15.48 -15.98
CA LYS A 207 7.14 15.97 -14.65
C LYS A 207 8.64 16.36 -14.63
N ALA A 208 9.25 16.54 -15.77
CA ALA A 208 10.60 17.10 -15.89
C ALA A 208 10.56 18.62 -16.01
#